data_e34d853faff36aa96821b2125fd7a03a
#
_entry.id   e34d853faff36aa96821b2125fd7a03a
#
_cell.length_a   1.000
_cell.length_b   1.000
_cell.length_c   1.000
_cell.angle_alpha   90.00
_cell.angle_beta   90.00
_cell.angle_gamma   90.00
#
_symmetry.space_group_name_H-M   'P 1'
#
loop_
_entity.id
_entity.type
_entity.pdbx_description
1 polymer ?
#
loop_
_entity_poly.entity_id
_entity_poly.type
_entity_poly.pdbx_seq_one_letter_code
_entity_poly.pdbx_strand_id
1 'polypeptide(L)'
;MPYRRTLTSPRWYGESEFVFSCTKLLLIIGLCLLTFITMLGGNPKHDRYGFRYWTGTNAMHEYYATGTTGRFLGFWSVILYAAFSVSGPDMIALVAGEVKNPRRNIPRVARMVFFRILGFYVFGVLGVGIICFSRDPRLLGAINDGSAGSAASPWVIGITNLGINGLAGFVNVAILLSGWSCGNAYLYASSRTLYSLALDGQAPKFFLKCTKAGNPIYCVLTVSLIGCITFLVSDSSAATVFGWFVDLATCGFVVCYLSFVVVWIAFHRALKAQGISRDSLPWKAPLMPYAAYVGVGFGALVLLFIGFDVFVPFDVQGFITSYFGIAFAAFVFVLWKIVKRTSFVKASEADLVSGKAEIDAECSIWEVEGADIPTTTFGKFWDKIW
;
A
#
# COMPACT_ATOMS: atom_id res chain seq x y z
N MET A 1 -34.45 12.63 -1.88
CA MET A 1 -34.53 11.23 -2.31
C MET A 1 -34.10 10.34 -1.16
N PRO A 2 -34.76 9.22 -0.86
CA PRO A 2 -34.54 8.50 0.40
C PRO A 2 -33.28 7.60 0.31
N TYR A 3 -32.18 8.11 0.76
CA TYR A 3 -30.86 7.43 0.86
C TYR A 3 -30.77 6.46 2.06
N ARG A 4 -31.88 5.86 2.46
CA ARG A 4 -32.01 5.26 3.80
C ARG A 4 -31.99 3.73 3.90
N ARG A 5 -31.69 2.92 2.85
CA ARG A 5 -31.85 1.44 2.96
C ARG A 5 -30.82 0.53 2.27
N THR A 6 -29.63 1.01 1.88
CA THR A 6 -28.64 0.14 1.20
C THR A 6 -27.34 -0.08 1.96
N LEU A 7 -27.27 0.23 3.25
CA LEU A 7 -26.05 0.26 4.07
C LEU A 7 -25.73 -1.02 4.86
N THR A 8 -26.39 -2.14 4.62
CA THR A 8 -26.13 -3.35 5.43
C THR A 8 -24.83 -4.04 5.06
N SER A 9 -24.48 -4.13 3.79
CA SER A 9 -23.28 -4.86 3.36
C SER A 9 -21.97 -4.07 3.54
N PRO A 10 -21.86 -2.79 3.15
CA PRO A 10 -20.67 -1.97 3.41
C PRO A 10 -20.39 -1.77 4.91
N ARG A 11 -21.43 -1.74 5.74
CA ARG A 11 -21.29 -1.59 7.19
C ARG A 11 -20.61 -2.80 7.83
N TRP A 12 -21.02 -4.02 7.49
CA TRP A 12 -20.39 -5.23 8.01
C TRP A 12 -18.91 -5.35 7.59
N TYR A 13 -18.61 -4.94 6.36
CA TYR A 13 -17.22 -4.85 5.91
C TYR A 13 -16.42 -3.85 6.76
N GLY A 14 -16.94 -2.64 6.95
CA GLY A 14 -16.28 -1.62 7.76
C GLY A 14 -16.06 -2.03 9.21
N GLU A 15 -17.06 -2.64 9.87
CA GLU A 15 -16.95 -3.13 11.25
C GLU A 15 -15.91 -4.26 11.38
N SER A 16 -15.92 -5.22 10.45
CA SER A 16 -14.95 -6.32 10.44
C SER A 16 -13.53 -5.82 10.18
N GLU A 17 -13.34 -4.90 9.23
CA GLU A 17 -12.03 -4.34 8.91
C GLU A 17 -11.49 -3.47 10.07
N PHE A 18 -12.36 -2.80 10.81
CA PHE A 18 -11.97 -2.09 12.03
C PHE A 18 -11.36 -3.05 13.07
N VAL A 19 -12.00 -4.18 13.34
CA VAL A 19 -11.48 -5.20 14.27
C VAL A 19 -10.14 -5.74 13.78
N PHE A 20 -10.04 -6.10 12.50
CA PHE A 20 -8.78 -6.59 11.91
C PHE A 20 -7.68 -5.52 11.95
N SER A 21 -8.01 -4.25 11.72
CA SER A 21 -7.05 -3.16 11.80
C SER A 21 -6.53 -2.95 13.23
N CYS A 22 -7.38 -3.04 14.24
CA CYS A 22 -6.97 -3.02 15.63
C CYS A 22 -6.02 -4.17 15.96
N THR A 23 -6.32 -5.39 15.47
CA THR A 23 -5.45 -6.56 15.66
C THR A 23 -4.07 -6.36 15.04
N LYS A 24 -3.99 -5.80 13.83
CA LYS A 24 -2.73 -5.48 13.13
C LYS A 24 -1.89 -4.47 13.92
N LEU A 25 -2.54 -3.41 14.43
CA LEU A 25 -1.87 -2.38 15.24
C LEU A 25 -1.31 -2.96 16.53
N LEU A 26 -2.11 -3.76 17.25
CA LEU A 26 -1.67 -4.42 18.48
C LEU A 26 -0.53 -5.40 18.19
N LEU A 27 -0.58 -6.13 17.08
CA LEU A 27 0.49 -7.06 16.70
C LEU A 27 1.81 -6.31 16.49
N ILE A 28 1.86 -5.26 15.67
CA ILE A 28 3.12 -4.55 15.39
C ILE A 28 3.67 -3.86 16.63
N ILE A 29 2.82 -3.23 17.42
CA ILE A 29 3.24 -2.61 18.69
C ILE A 29 3.76 -3.67 19.65
N GLY A 30 3.06 -4.80 19.77
CA GLY A 30 3.47 -5.94 20.61
C GLY A 30 4.82 -6.51 20.18
N LEU A 31 5.06 -6.68 18.86
CA LEU A 31 6.34 -7.17 18.33
C LEU A 31 7.49 -6.16 18.56
N CYS A 32 7.24 -4.87 18.42
CA CYS A 32 8.24 -3.84 18.75
C CYS A 32 8.58 -3.85 20.26
N LEU A 33 7.59 -3.93 21.11
CA LEU A 33 7.79 -4.04 22.57
C LEU A 33 8.50 -5.34 22.95
N LEU A 34 8.11 -6.45 22.36
CA LEU A 34 8.78 -7.74 22.53
C LEU A 34 10.27 -7.64 22.19
N THR A 35 10.59 -7.07 21.01
CA THR A 35 11.98 -6.87 20.61
C THR A 35 12.73 -5.98 21.61
N PHE A 36 12.13 -4.89 22.06
CA PHE A 36 12.74 -3.99 23.03
C PHE A 36 13.03 -4.70 24.36
N ILE A 37 12.09 -5.48 24.89
CA ILE A 37 12.26 -6.23 26.13
C ILE A 37 13.32 -7.33 25.98
N THR A 38 13.22 -8.10 24.91
CA THR A 38 14.11 -9.26 24.71
C THR A 38 15.55 -8.88 24.39
N MET A 39 15.77 -7.76 23.68
CA MET A 39 17.11 -7.27 23.39
C MET A 39 17.88 -6.82 24.64
N LEU A 40 17.17 -6.44 25.71
CA LEU A 40 17.73 -6.06 26.99
C LEU A 40 17.97 -7.25 27.93
N GLY A 41 17.65 -8.47 27.49
CA GLY A 41 17.80 -9.71 28.26
C GLY A 41 16.54 -10.26 28.87
N GLY A 42 15.36 -9.68 28.57
CA GLY A 42 14.05 -10.18 29.00
C GLY A 42 13.58 -11.39 28.18
N ASN A 43 14.47 -12.34 27.88
CA ASN A 43 14.19 -13.57 27.17
C ASN A 43 14.56 -14.79 28.01
N PRO A 44 14.05 -16.00 27.73
CA PRO A 44 14.34 -17.21 28.51
C PRO A 44 15.81 -17.57 28.62
N LYS A 45 16.63 -17.11 27.67
CA LYS A 45 18.08 -17.34 27.65
C LYS A 45 18.87 -16.27 28.40
N HIS A 46 18.23 -15.24 28.92
CA HIS A 46 18.85 -14.07 29.58
C HIS A 46 19.95 -13.40 28.72
N ASP A 47 19.91 -13.60 27.39
CA ASP A 47 20.89 -13.06 26.47
C ASP A 47 20.54 -11.59 26.11
N ARG A 48 21.49 -10.70 26.38
CA ARG A 48 21.43 -9.28 25.98
C ARG A 48 22.06 -9.11 24.61
N TYR A 49 21.30 -9.40 23.56
CA TYR A 49 21.84 -9.38 22.21
C TYR A 49 21.90 -7.98 21.59
N GLY A 50 21.04 -7.03 21.96
CA GLY A 50 21.07 -5.65 21.48
C GLY A 50 21.16 -5.56 19.97
N PHE A 51 22.07 -4.73 19.48
CA PHE A 51 22.36 -4.54 18.05
C PHE A 51 23.47 -5.47 17.52
N ARG A 52 23.65 -6.65 18.07
CA ARG A 52 24.69 -7.62 17.69
C ARG A 52 24.75 -7.90 16.19
N TYR A 53 23.60 -7.97 15.52
CA TYR A 53 23.49 -8.28 14.10
C TYR A 53 23.77 -7.08 13.19
N TRP A 54 23.95 -5.87 13.74
CA TRP A 54 24.21 -4.64 12.99
C TRP A 54 25.69 -4.24 12.98
N THR A 55 26.59 -5.06 13.55
CA THR A 55 28.01 -4.76 13.65
C THR A 55 28.80 -5.34 12.49
N GLY A 56 29.83 -4.62 12.06
CA GLY A 56 30.78 -5.07 11.04
C GLY A 56 30.15 -5.23 9.66
N THR A 57 30.49 -6.34 8.99
CA THR A 57 29.97 -6.68 7.64
C THR A 57 28.53 -7.19 7.65
N ASN A 58 27.92 -7.37 8.83
CA ASN A 58 26.57 -7.91 8.96
C ASN A 58 25.47 -6.89 8.62
N ALA A 59 25.76 -5.59 8.68
CA ALA A 59 24.77 -4.53 8.47
C ALA A 59 24.40 -4.34 6.99
N MET A 60 25.37 -4.52 6.08
CA MET A 60 25.14 -4.37 4.65
C MET A 60 25.80 -5.52 3.90
N HIS A 61 24.98 -6.36 3.31
CA HIS A 61 25.43 -7.51 2.54
C HIS A 61 25.63 -7.15 1.07
N GLU A 62 26.55 -7.87 0.45
CA GLU A 62 26.77 -7.82 -0.99
C GLU A 62 25.63 -8.58 -1.69
N TYR A 63 25.09 -8.02 -2.74
CA TYR A 63 24.05 -8.60 -3.57
C TYR A 63 24.50 -8.52 -5.03
N TYR A 64 24.37 -9.61 -5.75
CA TYR A 64 24.62 -9.71 -7.19
C TYR A 64 26.05 -9.44 -7.66
N ALA A 65 26.81 -8.59 -7.00
CA ALA A 65 28.21 -8.30 -7.23
C ALA A 65 28.98 -8.27 -5.91
N THR A 66 30.30 -8.28 -5.98
CA THR A 66 31.20 -8.20 -4.81
C THR A 66 31.68 -6.79 -4.53
N GLY A 67 32.08 -6.52 -3.29
CA GLY A 67 32.65 -5.25 -2.88
C GLY A 67 31.61 -4.12 -2.71
N THR A 68 32.05 -2.88 -2.90
CA THR A 68 31.20 -1.69 -2.72
C THR A 68 30.02 -1.64 -3.68
N THR A 69 30.20 -2.11 -4.91
CA THR A 69 29.14 -2.21 -5.91
C THR A 69 28.06 -3.19 -5.45
N GLY A 70 28.46 -4.36 -4.92
CA GLY A 70 27.48 -5.33 -4.40
C GLY A 70 26.68 -4.80 -3.23
N ARG A 71 27.31 -4.03 -2.33
CA ARG A 71 26.59 -3.36 -1.22
C ARG A 71 25.60 -2.30 -1.72
N PHE A 72 25.99 -1.53 -2.72
CA PHE A 72 25.09 -0.56 -3.35
C PHE A 72 23.89 -1.25 -4.01
N LEU A 73 24.11 -2.35 -4.74
CA LEU A 73 23.02 -3.12 -5.36
C LEU A 73 22.11 -3.76 -4.31
N GLY A 74 22.67 -4.23 -3.19
CA GLY A 74 21.87 -4.70 -2.06
C GLY A 74 20.99 -3.60 -1.46
N PHE A 75 21.54 -2.42 -1.26
CA PHE A 75 20.75 -1.25 -0.83
C PHE A 75 19.65 -0.88 -1.83
N TRP A 76 19.96 -0.89 -3.13
CA TRP A 76 18.99 -0.61 -4.19
C TRP A 76 17.85 -1.65 -4.21
N SER A 77 18.17 -2.93 -4.09
CA SER A 77 17.17 -4.01 -3.97
C SER A 77 16.20 -3.78 -2.81
N VAL A 78 16.70 -3.35 -1.65
CA VAL A 78 15.85 -3.02 -0.50
C VAL A 78 14.90 -1.86 -0.81
N ILE A 79 15.34 -0.84 -1.58
CA ILE A 79 14.47 0.26 -2.01
C ILE A 79 13.30 -0.26 -2.86
N LEU A 80 13.53 -1.21 -3.75
CA LEU A 80 12.48 -1.79 -4.59
C LEU A 80 11.44 -2.53 -3.74
N TYR A 81 11.87 -3.35 -2.78
CA TYR A 81 10.96 -4.00 -1.83
C TYR A 81 10.23 -3.00 -0.92
N ALA A 82 10.91 -1.92 -0.52
CA ALA A 82 10.28 -0.85 0.25
C ALA A 82 9.18 -0.13 -0.55
N ALA A 83 9.34 0.03 -1.87
CA ALA A 83 8.32 0.60 -2.74
C ALA A 83 7.02 -0.23 -2.74
N PHE A 84 7.13 -1.56 -2.74
CA PHE A 84 5.97 -2.46 -2.54
C PHE A 84 5.30 -2.25 -1.19
N SER A 85 6.09 -2.12 -0.13
CA SER A 85 5.57 -1.99 1.24
C SER A 85 4.78 -0.71 1.49
N VAL A 86 5.05 0.38 0.77
CA VAL A 86 4.35 1.67 0.91
C VAL A 86 3.01 1.70 0.16
N SER A 87 2.59 0.61 -0.49
CA SER A 87 1.29 0.52 -1.17
C SER A 87 0.11 0.72 -0.22
N GLY A 88 -1.01 1.27 -0.73
CA GLY A 88 -2.28 1.40 -0.01
C GLY A 88 -2.82 2.81 0.22
N PRO A 89 -2.02 3.91 0.27
CA PRO A 89 -2.57 5.26 0.41
C PRO A 89 -3.53 5.69 -0.70
N ASP A 90 -3.44 5.09 -1.89
CA ASP A 90 -4.36 5.25 -3.02
C ASP A 90 -5.80 4.85 -2.66
N MET A 91 -5.99 3.91 -1.72
CA MET A 91 -7.33 3.52 -1.25
C MET A 91 -8.09 4.67 -0.59
N ILE A 92 -7.40 5.70 -0.07
CA ILE A 92 -8.06 6.89 0.48
C ILE A 92 -8.85 7.61 -0.62
N ALA A 93 -8.33 7.68 -1.84
CA ALA A 93 -9.01 8.29 -2.97
C ALA A 93 -10.25 7.48 -3.40
N LEU A 94 -10.20 6.15 -3.33
CA LEU A 94 -11.32 5.27 -3.68
C LEU A 94 -12.52 5.42 -2.75
N VAL A 95 -12.28 5.66 -1.47
CA VAL A 95 -13.34 5.84 -0.47
C VAL A 95 -13.77 7.29 -0.32
N ALA A 96 -13.15 8.24 -1.02
CA ALA A 96 -13.41 9.68 -0.84
C ALA A 96 -14.88 10.06 -1.06
N GLY A 97 -15.56 9.39 -1.99
CA GLY A 97 -17.01 9.61 -2.26
C GLY A 97 -17.96 9.00 -1.22
N GLU A 98 -17.46 8.16 -0.30
CA GLU A 98 -18.27 7.53 0.75
C GLU A 98 -18.01 8.16 2.14
N VAL A 99 -17.01 9.05 2.26
CA VAL A 99 -16.60 9.69 3.51
C VAL A 99 -17.47 10.91 3.81
N LYS A 100 -17.99 11.00 5.03
CA LYS A 100 -18.65 12.20 5.54
C LYS A 100 -17.65 13.34 5.64
N ASN A 101 -18.08 14.55 5.31
CA ASN A 101 -17.24 15.75 5.34
C ASN A 101 -15.84 15.53 4.73
N PRO A 102 -15.76 15.23 3.43
CA PRO A 102 -14.49 14.79 2.81
C PRO A 102 -13.40 15.86 2.89
N ARG A 103 -13.74 17.14 2.89
CA ARG A 103 -12.77 18.24 2.98
C ARG A 103 -11.99 18.27 4.29
N ARG A 104 -12.63 17.86 5.39
CA ARG A 104 -11.99 17.78 6.71
C ARG A 104 -11.31 16.43 6.93
N ASN A 105 -12.01 15.36 6.60
CA ASN A 105 -11.58 14.00 6.99
C ASN A 105 -10.50 13.43 6.08
N ILE A 106 -10.52 13.69 4.76
CA ILE A 106 -9.50 13.15 3.85
C ILE A 106 -8.09 13.67 4.19
N PRO A 107 -7.84 14.99 4.36
CA PRO A 107 -6.51 15.48 4.72
C PRO A 107 -6.01 14.95 6.07
N ARG A 108 -6.93 14.78 7.04
CA ARG A 108 -6.63 14.21 8.34
C ARG A 108 -6.18 12.75 8.21
N VAL A 109 -6.98 11.93 7.54
CA VAL A 109 -6.67 10.52 7.31
C VAL A 109 -5.35 10.36 6.53
N ALA A 110 -5.12 11.17 5.50
CA ALA A 110 -3.88 11.14 4.73
C ALA A 110 -2.63 11.39 5.59
N ARG A 111 -2.68 12.39 6.50
CA ARG A 111 -1.59 12.64 7.46
C ARG A 111 -1.40 11.46 8.42
N MET A 112 -2.48 10.96 9.01
CA MET A 112 -2.42 9.82 9.94
C MET A 112 -1.82 8.59 9.26
N VAL A 113 -2.22 8.29 8.02
CA VAL A 113 -1.71 7.16 7.24
C VAL A 113 -0.22 7.34 6.97
N PHE A 114 0.23 8.54 6.59
CA PHE A 114 1.65 8.83 6.34
C PHE A 114 2.50 8.56 7.59
N PHE A 115 2.18 9.14 8.75
CA PHE A 115 2.95 8.94 9.96
C PHE A 115 2.86 7.51 10.49
N ARG A 116 1.71 6.85 10.34
CA ARG A 116 1.53 5.46 10.72
C ARG A 116 2.39 4.52 9.89
N ILE A 117 2.38 4.69 8.56
CA ILE A 117 3.21 3.89 7.66
C ILE A 117 4.69 4.12 8.00
N LEU A 118 5.14 5.36 8.02
CA LEU A 118 6.53 5.69 8.33
C LEU A 118 6.97 5.10 9.69
N GLY A 119 6.18 5.31 10.74
CA GLY A 119 6.51 4.82 12.08
C GLY A 119 6.56 3.29 12.13
N PHE A 120 5.51 2.61 11.68
CA PHE A 120 5.44 1.15 11.80
C PHE A 120 6.44 0.43 10.90
N TYR A 121 6.71 0.93 9.70
CA TYR A 121 7.75 0.33 8.86
C TYR A 121 9.15 0.56 9.42
N VAL A 122 9.49 1.76 9.83
CA VAL A 122 10.82 2.04 10.39
C VAL A 122 11.05 1.21 11.66
N PHE A 123 10.14 1.24 12.63
CA PHE A 123 10.29 0.49 13.86
C PHE A 123 10.13 -1.03 13.66
N GLY A 124 9.25 -1.44 12.76
CA GLY A 124 9.06 -2.87 12.45
C GLY A 124 10.29 -3.48 11.78
N VAL A 125 10.86 -2.84 10.76
CA VAL A 125 12.06 -3.33 10.07
C VAL A 125 13.26 -3.28 11.01
N LEU A 126 13.40 -2.22 11.82
CA LEU A 126 14.43 -2.15 12.85
C LEU A 126 14.28 -3.31 13.83
N GLY A 127 13.06 -3.57 14.32
CA GLY A 127 12.78 -4.69 15.23
C GLY A 127 13.12 -6.05 14.63
N VAL A 128 12.75 -6.30 13.38
CA VAL A 128 13.12 -7.53 12.65
C VAL A 128 14.64 -7.69 12.58
N GLY A 129 15.37 -6.64 12.20
CA GLY A 129 16.82 -6.69 12.07
C GLY A 129 17.54 -6.84 13.42
N ILE A 130 16.88 -6.50 14.54
CA ILE A 130 17.42 -6.72 15.89
C ILE A 130 17.17 -8.17 16.34
N ILE A 131 15.95 -8.71 16.14
CA ILE A 131 15.53 -10.01 16.68
C ILE A 131 16.01 -11.20 15.84
N CYS A 132 16.18 -11.03 14.53
CA CYS A 132 16.55 -12.09 13.60
C CYS A 132 17.80 -11.74 12.81
N PHE A 133 18.75 -12.68 12.79
CA PHE A 133 19.94 -12.53 11.96
C PHE A 133 19.58 -12.80 10.48
N SER A 134 20.00 -11.91 9.57
CA SER A 134 19.70 -12.02 8.13
C SER A 134 20.26 -13.31 7.48
N ARG A 135 21.30 -13.90 8.04
CA ARG A 135 21.89 -15.19 7.62
C ARG A 135 21.54 -16.33 8.57
N ASP A 136 20.44 -16.26 9.26
CA ASP A 136 19.99 -17.38 10.10
C ASP A 136 19.76 -18.61 9.22
N PRO A 137 20.36 -19.77 9.55
CA PRO A 137 20.23 -20.99 8.74
C PRO A 137 18.78 -21.45 8.55
N ARG A 138 17.90 -21.21 9.54
CA ARG A 138 16.48 -21.54 9.44
C ARG A 138 15.77 -20.62 8.46
N LEU A 139 16.13 -19.33 8.47
CA LEU A 139 15.56 -18.35 7.52
C LEU A 139 15.99 -18.69 6.10
N LEU A 140 17.28 -18.89 5.88
CA LEU A 140 17.81 -19.24 4.56
C LEU A 140 17.30 -20.61 4.08
N GLY A 141 17.21 -21.59 4.97
CA GLY A 141 16.61 -22.90 4.65
C GLY A 141 15.16 -22.75 4.20
N ALA A 142 14.33 -22.04 4.95
CA ALA A 142 12.92 -21.80 4.60
C ALA A 142 12.76 -21.06 3.27
N ILE A 143 13.64 -20.10 2.96
CA ILE A 143 13.64 -19.38 1.69
C ILE A 143 14.06 -20.31 0.54
N ASN A 144 15.15 -21.06 0.70
CA ASN A 144 15.67 -21.97 -0.33
C ASN A 144 14.72 -23.14 -0.62
N ASP A 145 14.05 -23.66 0.41
CA ASP A 145 13.04 -24.72 0.29
C ASP A 145 11.72 -24.19 -0.30
N GLY A 146 11.63 -22.89 -0.57
CA GLY A 146 10.40 -22.26 -1.05
C GLY A 146 9.23 -22.38 -0.07
N SER A 147 9.52 -22.46 1.23
CA SER A 147 8.49 -22.66 2.26
C SER A 147 7.48 -21.53 2.25
N ALA A 148 6.20 -21.91 2.18
CA ALA A 148 5.10 -20.95 2.18
C ALA A 148 4.80 -20.44 3.59
N GLY A 149 4.34 -19.18 3.66
CA GLY A 149 3.73 -18.62 4.86
C GLY A 149 4.71 -18.23 5.96
N SER A 150 4.28 -18.42 7.19
CA SER A 150 4.96 -17.94 8.38
C SER A 150 6.23 -18.70 8.74
N ALA A 151 6.50 -19.88 8.14
CA ALA A 151 7.72 -20.63 8.35
C ALA A 151 8.97 -19.84 7.94
N ALA A 152 8.86 -18.97 6.92
CA ALA A 152 9.91 -18.06 6.48
C ALA A 152 9.81 -16.66 7.11
N SER A 153 8.94 -16.44 8.12
CA SER A 153 8.82 -15.15 8.78
C SER A 153 9.99 -14.89 9.72
N PRO A 154 10.78 -13.81 9.53
CA PRO A 154 11.88 -13.47 10.44
C PRO A 154 11.43 -13.24 11.88
N TRP A 155 10.20 -12.71 12.09
CA TRP A 155 9.62 -12.55 13.41
C TRP A 155 9.45 -13.90 14.14
N VAL A 156 8.88 -14.90 13.44
CA VAL A 156 8.63 -16.22 14.02
C VAL A 156 9.94 -16.92 14.31
N ILE A 157 10.90 -16.85 13.39
CA ILE A 157 12.22 -17.45 13.55
C ILE A 157 12.97 -16.80 14.73
N GLY A 158 12.97 -15.47 14.81
CA GLY A 158 13.61 -14.75 15.91
C GLY A 158 13.01 -15.13 17.27
N ILE A 159 11.69 -15.18 17.40
CA ILE A 159 10.98 -15.61 18.61
C ILE A 159 11.35 -17.05 18.99
N THR A 160 11.37 -17.95 18.00
CA THR A 160 11.74 -19.35 18.21
C THR A 160 13.20 -19.48 18.67
N ASN A 161 14.12 -18.72 18.08
CA ASN A 161 15.53 -18.70 18.45
C ASN A 161 15.75 -18.22 19.90
N LEU A 162 14.90 -17.32 20.40
CA LEU A 162 14.92 -16.86 21.78
C LEU A 162 14.35 -17.89 22.78
N GLY A 163 13.75 -18.97 22.28
CA GLY A 163 13.16 -20.02 23.12
C GLY A 163 11.82 -19.65 23.75
N ILE A 164 11.09 -18.70 23.17
CA ILE A 164 9.77 -18.29 23.67
C ILE A 164 8.70 -19.21 23.10
N ASN A 165 8.36 -20.26 23.86
CA ASN A 165 7.39 -21.26 23.41
C ASN A 165 5.96 -20.68 23.35
N GLY A 166 5.20 -21.10 22.33
CA GLY A 166 3.79 -20.73 22.13
C GLY A 166 3.56 -19.36 21.46
N LEU A 167 4.42 -18.36 21.70
CA LEU A 167 4.26 -17.04 21.10
C LEU A 167 4.39 -17.05 19.58
N ALA A 168 5.27 -17.91 19.04
CA ALA A 168 5.44 -18.11 17.59
C ALA A 168 4.10 -18.52 16.93
N GLY A 169 3.37 -19.45 17.52
CA GLY A 169 2.05 -19.88 17.05
C GLY A 169 1.03 -18.75 17.05
N PHE A 170 0.98 -17.96 18.13
CA PHE A 170 0.10 -16.79 18.22
C PHE A 170 0.41 -15.74 17.13
N VAL A 171 1.70 -15.43 16.92
CA VAL A 171 2.14 -14.49 15.89
C VAL A 171 1.78 -15.02 14.49
N ASN A 172 1.91 -16.33 14.24
CA ASN A 172 1.50 -16.94 12.98
C ASN A 172 0.01 -16.75 12.70
N VAL A 173 -0.85 -16.99 13.68
CA VAL A 173 -2.30 -16.77 13.53
C VAL A 173 -2.60 -15.30 13.26
N ALA A 174 -1.94 -14.38 13.95
CA ALA A 174 -2.14 -12.94 13.75
C ALA A 174 -1.65 -12.49 12.36
N ILE A 175 -0.54 -13.04 11.83
CA ILE A 175 -0.07 -12.81 10.47
C ILE A 175 -1.09 -13.33 9.44
N LEU A 176 -1.63 -14.53 9.64
CA LEU A 176 -2.65 -15.12 8.77
C LEU A 176 -3.90 -14.24 8.72
N LEU A 177 -4.40 -13.79 9.87
CA LEU A 177 -5.56 -12.88 9.94
C LEU A 177 -5.27 -11.54 9.25
N SER A 178 -4.04 -11.05 9.38
CA SER A 178 -3.63 -9.80 8.70
C SER A 178 -3.61 -9.96 7.19
N GLY A 179 -3.10 -11.09 6.68
CA GLY A 179 -3.13 -11.43 5.25
C GLY A 179 -4.55 -11.57 4.71
N TRP A 180 -5.42 -12.27 5.46
CA TRP A 180 -6.83 -12.42 5.10
C TRP A 180 -7.53 -11.06 4.96
N SER A 181 -7.38 -10.17 5.94
CA SER A 181 -7.96 -8.83 5.90
C SER A 181 -7.38 -8.01 4.75
N CYS A 182 -6.10 -8.11 4.46
CA CYS A 182 -5.46 -7.44 3.32
C CYS A 182 -6.08 -7.89 1.99
N GLY A 183 -6.23 -9.20 1.77
CA GLY A 183 -6.87 -9.75 0.58
C GLY A 183 -8.32 -9.25 0.42
N ASN A 184 -9.08 -9.20 1.51
CA ASN A 184 -10.44 -8.68 1.52
C ASN A 184 -10.50 -7.18 1.15
N ALA A 185 -9.56 -6.36 1.67
CA ALA A 185 -9.47 -4.94 1.33
C ALA A 185 -9.16 -4.72 -0.16
N TYR A 186 -8.25 -5.49 -0.74
CA TYR A 186 -7.94 -5.41 -2.17
C TYR A 186 -9.09 -5.89 -3.05
N LEU A 187 -9.81 -6.94 -2.66
CA LEU A 187 -11.01 -7.40 -3.37
C LEU A 187 -12.09 -6.30 -3.39
N TYR A 188 -12.30 -5.64 -2.24
CA TYR A 188 -13.21 -4.50 -2.14
C TYR A 188 -12.77 -3.35 -3.06
N ALA A 189 -11.52 -2.89 -2.94
CA ALA A 189 -10.99 -1.78 -3.73
C ALA A 189 -11.05 -2.05 -5.24
N SER A 190 -10.59 -3.20 -5.69
CA SER A 190 -10.57 -3.58 -7.11
C SER A 190 -11.98 -3.70 -7.70
N SER A 191 -12.92 -4.29 -6.96
CA SER A 191 -14.32 -4.41 -7.41
C SER A 191 -15.00 -3.04 -7.53
N ARG A 192 -14.72 -2.11 -6.61
CA ARG A 192 -15.22 -0.73 -6.65
C ARG A 192 -14.61 0.08 -7.79
N THR A 193 -13.30 -0.08 -8.04
CA THR A 193 -12.62 0.56 -9.17
C THR A 193 -13.23 0.10 -10.50
N LEU A 194 -13.44 -1.21 -10.67
CA LEU A 194 -14.07 -1.75 -11.88
C LEU A 194 -15.50 -1.25 -12.07
N TYR A 195 -16.26 -1.13 -10.99
CA TYR A 195 -17.60 -0.55 -11.02
C TYR A 195 -17.58 0.94 -11.42
N SER A 196 -16.67 1.74 -10.87
CA SER A 196 -16.47 3.14 -11.23
C SER A 196 -16.13 3.30 -12.70
N LEU A 197 -15.21 2.48 -13.24
CA LEU A 197 -14.88 2.48 -14.66
C LEU A 197 -16.10 2.18 -15.55
N ALA A 198 -17.00 1.30 -15.08
CA ALA A 198 -18.23 1.03 -15.81
C ALA A 198 -19.24 2.20 -15.74
N LEU A 199 -19.30 2.94 -14.62
CA LEU A 199 -20.10 4.17 -14.50
C LEU A 199 -19.62 5.23 -15.48
N ASP A 200 -18.31 5.40 -15.64
CA ASP A 200 -17.70 6.34 -16.56
C ASP A 200 -17.76 5.86 -18.04
N GLY A 201 -18.38 4.71 -18.32
CA GLY A 201 -18.49 4.15 -19.66
C GLY A 201 -17.17 3.62 -20.23
N GLN A 202 -16.17 3.41 -19.39
CA GLN A 202 -14.86 2.86 -19.73
C GLN A 202 -14.79 1.33 -19.64
N ALA A 203 -15.77 0.71 -18.96
CA ALA A 203 -15.92 -0.73 -18.87
C ALA A 203 -17.32 -1.18 -19.32
N PRO A 204 -17.51 -2.46 -19.67
CA PRO A 204 -18.78 -2.99 -20.14
C PRO A 204 -19.94 -2.78 -19.14
N LYS A 205 -21.11 -2.42 -19.64
CA LYS A 205 -22.30 -2.05 -18.84
C LYS A 205 -22.81 -3.17 -17.92
N PHE A 206 -22.46 -4.43 -18.17
CA PHE A 206 -22.90 -5.53 -17.30
C PHE A 206 -22.30 -5.43 -15.88
N PHE A 207 -21.15 -4.76 -15.72
CA PHE A 207 -20.54 -4.48 -14.43
C PHE A 207 -21.34 -3.51 -13.54
N LEU A 208 -22.29 -2.77 -14.12
CA LEU A 208 -23.20 -1.90 -13.36
C LEU A 208 -24.29 -2.66 -12.60
N LYS A 209 -24.46 -3.96 -12.86
CA LYS A 209 -25.49 -4.74 -12.19
C LYS A 209 -25.08 -5.01 -10.74
N CYS A 210 -25.89 -4.49 -9.82
CA CYS A 210 -25.73 -4.67 -8.39
C CYS A 210 -26.77 -5.63 -7.84
N THR A 211 -26.47 -6.28 -6.72
CA THR A 211 -27.44 -7.00 -5.91
C THR A 211 -28.44 -6.05 -5.24
N LYS A 212 -29.51 -6.55 -4.65
CA LYS A 212 -30.48 -5.74 -3.86
C LYS A 212 -29.79 -5.01 -2.68
N ALA A 213 -28.65 -5.51 -2.22
CA ALA A 213 -27.84 -4.89 -1.17
C ALA A 213 -26.80 -3.88 -1.71
N GLY A 214 -26.81 -3.55 -3.02
CA GLY A 214 -25.90 -2.58 -3.62
C GLY A 214 -24.49 -3.11 -3.97
N ASN A 215 -24.24 -4.43 -3.86
CA ASN A 215 -22.95 -4.99 -4.19
C ASN A 215 -22.82 -5.30 -5.68
N PRO A 216 -21.75 -4.88 -6.37
CA PRO A 216 -21.51 -5.12 -7.78
C PRO A 216 -20.99 -6.56 -7.99
N ILE A 217 -21.90 -7.53 -8.03
CA ILE A 217 -21.57 -8.97 -8.01
C ILE A 217 -20.67 -9.40 -9.16
N TYR A 218 -20.88 -8.87 -10.37
CA TYR A 218 -20.05 -9.23 -11.52
C TYR A 218 -18.63 -8.69 -11.40
N CYS A 219 -18.45 -7.49 -10.79
CA CYS A 219 -17.13 -6.96 -10.50
C CYS A 219 -16.39 -7.86 -9.48
N VAL A 220 -17.08 -8.24 -8.40
CA VAL A 220 -16.51 -9.13 -7.38
C VAL A 220 -16.12 -10.48 -7.97
N LEU A 221 -17.01 -11.10 -8.77
CA LEU A 221 -16.71 -12.38 -9.42
C LEU A 221 -15.52 -12.29 -10.37
N THR A 222 -15.45 -11.24 -11.19
CA THR A 222 -14.32 -11.05 -12.12
C THR A 222 -12.99 -10.90 -11.38
N VAL A 223 -12.95 -10.07 -10.34
CA VAL A 223 -11.74 -9.88 -9.53
C VAL A 223 -11.37 -11.18 -8.81
N SER A 224 -12.35 -11.93 -8.28
CA SER A 224 -12.11 -13.22 -7.63
C SER A 224 -11.55 -14.26 -8.60
N LEU A 225 -12.05 -14.31 -9.85
CA LEU A 225 -11.53 -15.19 -10.89
C LEU A 225 -10.08 -14.87 -11.25
N ILE A 226 -9.74 -13.57 -11.35
CA ILE A 226 -8.35 -13.14 -11.53
C ILE A 226 -7.52 -13.59 -10.32
N GLY A 227 -8.05 -13.49 -9.12
CA GLY A 227 -7.40 -13.97 -7.90
C GLY A 227 -7.08 -15.49 -7.93
N CYS A 228 -7.82 -16.29 -8.71
CA CYS A 228 -7.51 -17.72 -8.87
C CYS A 228 -6.16 -18.00 -9.55
N ILE A 229 -5.51 -17.00 -10.15
CA ILE A 229 -4.14 -17.11 -10.67
C ILE A 229 -3.16 -17.50 -9.56
N THR A 230 -3.49 -17.21 -8.28
CA THR A 230 -2.66 -17.62 -7.14
C THR A 230 -2.52 -19.14 -7.01
N PHE A 231 -3.43 -19.93 -7.61
CA PHE A 231 -3.30 -21.41 -7.64
C PHE A 231 -2.13 -21.93 -8.49
N LEU A 232 -1.43 -21.06 -9.24
CA LEU A 232 -0.17 -21.41 -9.89
C LEU A 232 0.90 -21.90 -8.91
N VAL A 233 0.74 -21.59 -7.61
CA VAL A 233 1.57 -22.13 -6.52
C VAL A 233 1.58 -23.67 -6.50
N SER A 234 0.59 -24.34 -7.08
CA SER A 234 0.54 -25.81 -7.11
C SER A 234 1.65 -26.45 -7.95
N ASP A 235 2.17 -25.73 -8.95
CA ASP A 235 3.18 -26.23 -9.90
C ASP A 235 4.59 -25.67 -9.62
N SER A 236 4.67 -24.51 -9.01
CA SER A 236 5.92 -23.82 -8.70
C SER A 236 6.08 -23.60 -7.20
N SER A 237 7.31 -23.33 -6.71
CA SER A 237 7.48 -23.00 -5.30
C SER A 237 6.67 -21.75 -4.92
N ALA A 238 6.04 -21.78 -3.76
CA ALA A 238 5.22 -20.67 -3.28
C ALA A 238 6.00 -19.35 -3.19
N ALA A 239 7.28 -19.41 -2.86
CA ALA A 239 8.17 -18.24 -2.78
C ALA A 239 8.40 -17.63 -4.16
N THR A 240 8.62 -18.44 -5.19
CA THR A 240 8.82 -17.97 -6.57
C THR A 240 7.58 -17.26 -7.11
N VAL A 241 6.41 -17.89 -6.96
CA VAL A 241 5.14 -17.30 -7.42
C VAL A 241 4.83 -16.02 -6.65
N PHE A 242 5.11 -15.99 -5.34
CA PHE A 242 4.98 -14.79 -4.53
C PHE A 242 5.88 -13.66 -5.04
N GLY A 243 7.14 -13.96 -5.39
CA GLY A 243 8.07 -12.99 -5.98
C GLY A 243 7.50 -12.35 -7.26
N TRP A 244 6.97 -13.15 -8.19
CA TRP A 244 6.35 -12.63 -9.42
C TRP A 244 5.18 -11.67 -9.14
N PHE A 245 4.32 -12.00 -8.18
CA PHE A 245 3.22 -11.12 -7.80
C PHE A 245 3.70 -9.84 -7.10
N VAL A 246 4.76 -9.92 -6.30
CA VAL A 246 5.38 -8.72 -5.68
C VAL A 246 5.90 -7.78 -6.75
N ASP A 247 6.65 -8.27 -7.74
CA ASP A 247 7.21 -7.46 -8.81
C ASP A 247 6.10 -6.80 -9.64
N LEU A 248 5.12 -7.60 -10.06
CA LEU A 248 3.98 -7.12 -10.84
C LEU A 248 3.17 -6.06 -10.07
N ALA A 249 2.89 -6.31 -8.79
CA ALA A 249 2.15 -5.39 -7.94
C ALA A 249 2.95 -4.11 -7.68
N THR A 250 4.27 -4.22 -7.40
CA THR A 250 5.15 -3.05 -7.19
C THR A 250 5.15 -2.15 -8.41
N CYS A 251 5.33 -2.73 -9.59
CA CYS A 251 5.26 -2.00 -10.84
C CYS A 251 3.92 -1.26 -10.99
N GLY A 252 2.80 -1.95 -10.76
CA GLY A 252 1.46 -1.37 -10.81
C GLY A 252 1.28 -0.19 -9.84
N PHE A 253 1.72 -0.33 -8.60
CA PHE A 253 1.63 0.74 -7.59
C PHE A 253 2.49 1.94 -7.96
N VAL A 254 3.73 1.74 -8.40
CA VAL A 254 4.62 2.85 -8.78
C VAL A 254 4.06 3.61 -9.99
N VAL A 255 3.52 2.90 -11.00
CA VAL A 255 2.83 3.52 -12.15
C VAL A 255 1.61 4.33 -11.68
N CYS A 256 0.82 3.80 -10.76
CA CYS A 256 -0.34 4.49 -10.19
C CYS A 256 0.09 5.78 -9.46
N TYR A 257 1.09 5.71 -8.59
CA TYR A 257 1.60 6.88 -7.87
C TYR A 257 2.22 7.92 -8.79
N LEU A 258 2.98 7.50 -9.81
CA LEU A 258 3.47 8.42 -10.83
C LEU A 258 2.32 9.13 -11.55
N SER A 259 1.25 8.42 -11.87
CA SER A 259 0.06 9.00 -12.49
C SER A 259 -0.56 10.07 -11.59
N PHE A 260 -0.71 9.81 -10.28
CA PHE A 260 -1.22 10.81 -9.33
C PHE A 260 -0.33 12.05 -9.25
N VAL A 261 1.00 11.86 -9.21
CA VAL A 261 1.94 12.98 -9.14
C VAL A 261 1.92 13.79 -10.43
N VAL A 262 1.84 13.14 -11.60
CA VAL A 262 1.72 13.81 -12.91
C VAL A 262 0.42 14.60 -13.01
N VAL A 263 -0.70 14.02 -12.57
CA VAL A 263 -2.01 14.71 -12.50
C VAL A 263 -1.92 15.92 -11.57
N TRP A 264 -1.28 15.77 -10.41
CA TRP A 264 -1.08 16.88 -9.49
C TRP A 264 -0.24 18.02 -10.10
N ILE A 265 0.84 17.70 -10.85
CA ILE A 265 1.65 18.70 -11.56
C ILE A 265 0.80 19.42 -12.61
N ALA A 266 -0.02 18.68 -13.37
CA ALA A 266 -0.95 19.26 -14.35
C ALA A 266 -1.96 20.19 -13.68
N PHE A 267 -2.57 19.76 -12.56
CA PHE A 267 -3.48 20.57 -11.75
C PHE A 267 -2.82 21.85 -11.23
N HIS A 268 -1.59 21.74 -10.70
CA HIS A 268 -0.85 22.91 -10.24
C HIS A 268 -0.54 23.91 -11.36
N ARG A 269 -0.19 23.42 -12.56
CA ARG A 269 -0.01 24.26 -13.74
C ARG A 269 -1.31 24.92 -14.18
N ALA A 270 -2.43 24.21 -14.09
CA ALA A 270 -3.76 24.76 -14.42
C ALA A 270 -4.18 25.87 -13.44
N LEU A 271 -4.00 25.66 -12.13
CA LEU A 271 -4.23 26.72 -11.13
C LEU A 271 -3.43 27.99 -11.45
N LYS A 272 -2.13 27.83 -11.75
CA LYS A 272 -1.26 28.95 -12.09
C LYS A 272 -1.68 29.66 -13.38
N ALA A 273 -2.06 28.90 -14.42
CA ALA A 273 -2.51 29.45 -15.70
C ALA A 273 -3.83 30.22 -15.61
N GLN A 274 -4.71 29.80 -14.70
CA GLN A 274 -6.02 30.44 -14.45
C GLN A 274 -5.98 31.48 -13.33
N GLY A 275 -4.81 31.79 -12.76
CA GLY A 275 -4.65 32.81 -11.72
C GLY A 275 -5.25 32.42 -10.36
N ILE A 276 -5.56 31.14 -10.12
CA ILE A 276 -6.14 30.67 -8.87
C ILE A 276 -5.04 30.40 -7.85
N SER A 277 -5.09 31.08 -6.69
CA SER A 277 -4.13 30.86 -5.62
C SER A 277 -4.31 29.48 -4.97
N ARG A 278 -3.20 28.83 -4.66
CA ARG A 278 -3.22 27.61 -3.83
C ARG A 278 -3.81 27.84 -2.44
N ASP A 279 -3.85 29.09 -1.97
CA ASP A 279 -4.40 29.44 -0.66
C ASP A 279 -5.92 29.23 -0.58
N SER A 280 -6.60 29.19 -1.73
CA SER A 280 -8.02 28.88 -1.81
C SER A 280 -8.35 27.38 -1.68
N LEU A 281 -7.33 26.50 -1.68
CA LEU A 281 -7.55 25.06 -1.54
C LEU A 281 -7.77 24.67 -0.07
N PRO A 282 -8.70 23.74 0.20
CA PRO A 282 -8.98 23.27 1.57
C PRO A 282 -7.76 22.70 2.30
N TRP A 283 -6.83 22.13 1.54
CA TRP A 283 -5.60 21.56 2.08
C TRP A 283 -4.42 21.72 1.13
N LYS A 284 -3.24 21.93 1.70
CA LYS A 284 -1.98 22.09 0.96
C LYS A 284 -0.96 21.09 1.49
N ALA A 285 -0.49 20.20 0.61
CA ALA A 285 0.59 19.31 0.96
C ALA A 285 1.89 20.12 1.17
N PRO A 286 2.68 19.81 2.23
CA PRO A 286 3.95 20.43 2.46
C PRO A 286 4.95 20.09 1.33
N LEU A 287 6.00 20.92 1.17
CA LEU A 287 7.08 20.73 0.19
C LEU A 287 6.66 20.70 -1.29
N MET A 288 5.37 20.87 -1.59
CA MET A 288 4.92 20.97 -2.98
C MET A 288 5.22 22.36 -3.56
N PRO A 289 5.68 22.51 -4.83
CA PRO A 289 5.72 21.49 -5.90
C PRO A 289 6.99 20.63 -5.97
N TYR A 290 8.02 20.93 -5.18
CA TYR A 290 9.32 20.25 -5.30
C TYR A 290 9.22 18.74 -5.04
N ALA A 291 8.47 18.36 -4.02
CA ALA A 291 8.23 16.95 -3.69
C ALA A 291 7.61 16.16 -4.86
N ALA A 292 6.77 16.81 -5.68
CA ALA A 292 6.19 16.16 -6.86
C ALA A 292 7.25 15.86 -7.93
N TYR A 293 8.15 16.82 -8.22
CA TYR A 293 9.21 16.59 -9.21
C TYR A 293 10.20 15.52 -8.74
N VAL A 294 10.58 15.55 -7.47
CA VAL A 294 11.43 14.51 -6.86
C VAL A 294 10.72 13.15 -6.93
N GLY A 295 9.41 13.11 -6.62
CA GLY A 295 8.61 11.90 -6.70
C GLY A 295 8.54 11.29 -8.11
N VAL A 296 8.38 12.12 -9.15
CA VAL A 296 8.44 11.65 -10.54
C VAL A 296 9.81 11.10 -10.88
N GLY A 297 10.88 11.82 -10.54
CA GLY A 297 12.25 11.36 -10.82
C GLY A 297 12.58 10.05 -10.12
N PHE A 298 12.27 9.96 -8.83
CA PHE A 298 12.50 8.74 -8.05
C PHE A 298 11.64 7.56 -8.53
N GLY A 299 10.35 7.77 -8.78
CA GLY A 299 9.46 6.72 -9.28
C GLY A 299 9.87 6.23 -10.68
N ALA A 300 10.33 7.12 -11.56
CA ALA A 300 10.88 6.75 -12.87
C ALA A 300 12.17 5.90 -12.72
N LEU A 301 13.06 6.24 -11.79
CA LEU A 301 14.25 5.43 -11.48
C LEU A 301 13.87 4.06 -10.95
N VAL A 302 12.90 3.98 -10.04
CA VAL A 302 12.39 2.69 -9.52
C VAL A 302 11.86 1.82 -10.66
N LEU A 303 11.02 2.36 -11.56
CA LEU A 303 10.50 1.60 -12.70
C LEU A 303 11.58 1.17 -13.68
N LEU A 304 12.60 2.01 -13.91
CA LEU A 304 13.68 1.69 -14.83
C LEU A 304 14.53 0.52 -14.32
N PHE A 305 14.78 0.46 -13.01
CA PHE A 305 15.67 -0.49 -12.38
C PHE A 305 14.96 -1.57 -11.56
N ILE A 306 13.65 -1.77 -11.75
CA ILE A 306 12.86 -2.74 -10.96
C ILE A 306 13.37 -4.18 -11.16
N GLY A 307 13.85 -4.51 -12.35
CA GLY A 307 14.42 -5.81 -12.68
C GLY A 307 15.90 -5.72 -13.07
N PHE A 308 16.72 -4.97 -12.33
CA PHE A 308 18.12 -4.79 -12.68
C PHE A 308 18.93 -6.10 -12.63
N ASP A 309 18.51 -7.07 -11.85
CA ASP A 309 19.14 -8.37 -11.64
C ASP A 309 18.76 -9.41 -12.69
N VAL A 310 17.76 -9.17 -13.52
CA VAL A 310 17.32 -10.12 -14.57
C VAL A 310 18.13 -10.03 -15.86
N PHE A 311 19.06 -9.08 -15.97
CA PHE A 311 19.82 -8.86 -17.20
C PHE A 311 21.10 -9.69 -17.30
N VAL A 312 21.69 -10.12 -16.17
CA VAL A 312 22.98 -10.88 -16.18
C VAL A 312 23.01 -11.92 -15.06
N PRO A 313 22.84 -13.24 -15.33
CA PRO A 313 22.43 -13.81 -16.62
C PRO A 313 21.01 -13.41 -17.00
N PHE A 314 20.69 -13.36 -18.29
CA PHE A 314 19.38 -12.94 -18.71
C PHE A 314 18.32 -13.99 -18.32
N ASP A 315 17.42 -13.59 -17.46
CA ASP A 315 16.26 -14.39 -17.04
C ASP A 315 14.99 -13.86 -17.73
N VAL A 316 14.50 -14.63 -18.71
CA VAL A 316 13.30 -14.28 -19.48
C VAL A 316 12.07 -14.14 -18.59
N GLN A 317 11.91 -15.02 -17.59
CA GLN A 317 10.75 -15.05 -16.72
C GLN A 317 10.77 -13.86 -15.76
N GLY A 318 11.89 -13.61 -15.11
CA GLY A 318 12.10 -12.43 -14.27
C GLY A 318 11.91 -11.12 -15.06
N PHE A 319 12.41 -11.04 -16.31
CA PHE A 319 12.22 -9.88 -17.16
C PHE A 319 10.73 -9.61 -17.45
N ILE A 320 9.98 -10.65 -17.81
CA ILE A 320 8.55 -10.50 -18.08
C ILE A 320 7.81 -10.05 -16.82
N THR A 321 8.05 -10.68 -15.68
CA THR A 321 7.34 -10.33 -14.43
C THR A 321 7.65 -8.91 -13.95
N SER A 322 8.92 -8.47 -14.04
CA SER A 322 9.33 -7.14 -13.60
C SER A 322 8.86 -6.01 -14.54
N TYR A 323 8.86 -6.22 -15.85
CA TYR A 323 8.58 -5.14 -16.83
C TYR A 323 7.21 -5.23 -17.50
N PHE A 324 6.46 -6.33 -17.32
CA PHE A 324 5.12 -6.48 -17.91
C PHE A 324 4.17 -5.33 -17.51
N GLY A 325 4.19 -4.91 -16.25
CA GLY A 325 3.30 -3.86 -15.76
C GLY A 325 3.53 -2.52 -16.46
N ILE A 326 4.79 -2.17 -16.75
CA ILE A 326 5.14 -0.94 -17.49
C ILE A 326 4.65 -1.05 -18.93
N ALA A 327 4.96 -2.16 -19.60
CA ALA A 327 4.56 -2.41 -20.98
C ALA A 327 3.04 -2.41 -21.13
N PHE A 328 2.33 -3.05 -20.20
CA PHE A 328 0.88 -3.09 -20.17
C PHE A 328 0.26 -1.70 -19.94
N ALA A 329 0.77 -0.92 -18.99
CA ALA A 329 0.29 0.44 -18.73
C ALA A 329 0.51 1.35 -19.96
N ALA A 330 1.68 1.28 -20.59
CA ALA A 330 1.98 2.02 -21.80
C ALA A 330 1.07 1.59 -22.96
N PHE A 331 0.87 0.27 -23.14
CA PHE A 331 -0.02 -0.28 -24.18
C PHE A 331 -1.46 0.22 -23.99
N VAL A 332 -2.02 0.10 -22.80
CA VAL A 332 -3.39 0.55 -22.51
C VAL A 332 -3.53 2.06 -22.72
N PHE A 333 -2.55 2.85 -22.29
CA PHE A 333 -2.54 4.30 -22.50
C PHE A 333 -2.55 4.65 -24.00
N VAL A 334 -1.67 4.05 -24.80
CA VAL A 334 -1.58 4.28 -26.25
C VAL A 334 -2.85 3.81 -26.95
N LEU A 335 -3.32 2.61 -26.63
CA LEU A 335 -4.56 2.05 -27.17
C LEU A 335 -5.75 2.98 -26.93
N TRP A 336 -5.89 3.50 -25.68
CA TRP A 336 -6.96 4.43 -25.35
C TRP A 336 -6.86 5.73 -26.16
N LYS A 337 -5.64 6.27 -26.32
CA LYS A 337 -5.40 7.47 -27.14
C LYS A 337 -5.79 7.26 -28.61
N ILE A 338 -5.47 6.11 -29.18
CA ILE A 338 -5.81 5.78 -30.57
C ILE A 338 -7.32 5.56 -30.74
N VAL A 339 -7.93 4.74 -29.88
CA VAL A 339 -9.35 4.35 -29.99
C VAL A 339 -10.27 5.53 -29.72
N LYS A 340 -10.01 6.28 -28.67
CA LYS A 340 -10.85 7.41 -28.25
C LYS A 340 -10.42 8.77 -28.81
N ARG A 341 -9.27 8.83 -29.51
CA ARG A 341 -8.69 10.05 -30.10
C ARG A 341 -8.64 11.22 -29.12
N THR A 342 -8.34 10.93 -27.85
CA THR A 342 -8.31 11.93 -26.78
C THR A 342 -7.13 12.87 -26.93
N SER A 343 -7.33 14.18 -26.74
CA SER A 343 -6.28 15.20 -26.66
C SER A 343 -5.81 15.42 -25.23
N PHE A 344 -4.63 16.01 -25.07
CA PHE A 344 -4.22 16.53 -23.75
C PHE A 344 -4.94 17.86 -23.49
N VAL A 345 -5.50 17.99 -22.28
CA VAL A 345 -6.18 19.22 -21.85
C VAL A 345 -5.13 20.29 -21.57
N LYS A 346 -5.30 21.50 -22.16
CA LYS A 346 -4.42 22.63 -21.88
C LYS A 346 -4.66 23.17 -20.47
N ALA A 347 -3.62 23.68 -19.82
CA ALA A 347 -3.70 24.20 -18.48
C ALA A 347 -4.71 25.33 -18.31
N SER A 348 -4.90 26.16 -19.35
CA SER A 348 -5.89 27.26 -19.38
C SER A 348 -7.34 26.79 -19.54
N GLU A 349 -7.55 25.60 -20.07
CA GLU A 349 -8.88 25.04 -20.41
C GLU A 349 -9.30 23.96 -19.40
N ALA A 350 -8.44 23.61 -18.45
CA ALA A 350 -8.72 22.58 -17.45
C ALA A 350 -9.89 22.99 -16.55
N ASP A 351 -10.84 22.10 -16.37
CA ASP A 351 -11.98 22.32 -15.46
C ASP A 351 -11.54 22.17 -14.00
N LEU A 352 -11.58 23.27 -13.25
CA LEU A 352 -11.20 23.34 -11.85
C LEU A 352 -12.40 23.63 -10.93
N VAL A 353 -13.61 23.73 -11.49
CA VAL A 353 -14.80 24.25 -10.79
C VAL A 353 -15.95 23.24 -10.75
N SER A 354 -16.06 22.35 -11.74
CA SER A 354 -17.15 21.37 -11.79
C SER A 354 -17.19 20.48 -10.55
N GLY A 355 -18.39 20.29 -9.98
CA GLY A 355 -18.60 19.50 -8.77
C GLY A 355 -18.22 20.20 -7.46
N LYS A 356 -17.52 21.35 -7.52
CA LYS A 356 -17.08 22.06 -6.31
C LYS A 356 -18.25 22.54 -5.47
N ALA A 357 -19.26 23.14 -6.11
CA ALA A 357 -20.44 23.71 -5.43
C ALA A 357 -21.27 22.60 -4.73
N GLU A 358 -21.38 21.42 -5.33
CA GLU A 358 -22.09 20.28 -4.75
C GLU A 358 -21.38 19.76 -3.49
N ILE A 359 -20.05 19.61 -3.56
CA ILE A 359 -19.24 19.18 -2.41
C ILE A 359 -19.25 20.25 -1.31
N ASP A 360 -19.24 21.54 -1.67
CA ASP A 360 -19.32 22.64 -0.70
C ASP A 360 -20.67 22.62 0.05
N ALA A 361 -21.76 22.41 -0.68
CA ALA A 361 -23.10 22.30 -0.09
C ALA A 361 -23.21 21.07 0.83
N GLU A 362 -22.67 19.93 0.41
CA GLU A 362 -22.66 18.71 1.23
C GLU A 362 -21.82 18.91 2.51
N CYS A 363 -20.63 19.48 2.40
CA CYS A 363 -19.77 19.74 3.56
C CYS A 363 -20.44 20.71 4.54
N SER A 364 -21.15 21.74 4.06
CA SER A 364 -21.86 22.68 4.93
C SER A 364 -22.98 22.01 5.73
N ILE A 365 -23.68 21.03 5.15
CA ILE A 365 -24.70 20.25 5.87
C ILE A 365 -24.05 19.46 7.03
N TRP A 366 -22.93 18.80 6.77
CA TRP A 366 -22.22 18.05 7.81
C TRP A 366 -21.66 18.92 8.93
N GLU A 367 -21.22 20.15 8.61
CA GLU A 367 -20.76 21.13 9.60
C GLU A 367 -21.91 21.60 10.52
N VAL A 368 -23.09 21.86 9.95
CA VAL A 368 -24.28 22.25 10.72
C VAL A 368 -24.79 21.12 11.62
N GLU A 369 -24.76 19.88 11.12
CA GLU A 369 -25.16 18.71 11.91
C GLU A 369 -24.18 18.37 13.05
N GLY A 370 -22.99 18.97 13.06
CA GLY A 370 -21.95 18.73 14.08
C GLY A 370 -21.50 17.28 14.18
N ALA A 371 -21.74 16.49 13.14
CA ALA A 371 -21.52 15.04 13.13
C ALA A 371 -20.05 14.64 13.35
N ASP A 372 -19.11 15.56 13.11
CA ASP A 372 -17.67 15.34 13.19
C ASP A 372 -17.02 15.96 14.43
N ILE A 373 -17.79 16.57 15.33
CA ILE A 373 -17.25 17.18 16.56
C ILE A 373 -17.11 16.07 17.61
N PRO A 374 -15.88 15.77 18.05
CA PRO A 374 -15.70 14.75 19.09
C PRO A 374 -16.37 15.17 20.39
N THR A 375 -17.28 14.37 20.86
CA THR A 375 -18.01 14.61 22.13
C THR A 375 -17.20 14.25 23.36
N THR A 376 -16.23 13.33 23.22
CA THR A 376 -15.39 12.84 24.33
C THR A 376 -14.12 13.66 24.49
N THR A 377 -13.62 13.78 25.75
CA THR A 377 -12.36 14.47 26.07
C THR A 377 -11.18 13.88 25.29
N PHE A 378 -11.13 12.56 25.16
CA PHE A 378 -10.13 11.85 24.38
C PHE A 378 -10.23 12.17 22.89
N GLY A 379 -11.43 12.21 22.34
CA GLY A 379 -11.67 12.62 20.96
C GLY A 379 -11.24 14.06 20.69
N LYS A 380 -11.52 15.01 21.59
CA LYS A 380 -11.07 16.40 21.48
C LYS A 380 -9.55 16.53 21.54
N PHE A 381 -8.88 15.72 22.35
CA PHE A 381 -7.42 15.67 22.41
C PHE A 381 -6.83 15.18 21.08
N TRP A 382 -7.37 14.10 20.52
CA TRP A 382 -6.96 13.59 19.20
C TRP A 382 -7.26 14.57 18.07
N ASP A 383 -8.37 15.28 18.13
CA ASP A 383 -8.75 16.29 17.14
C ASP A 383 -7.79 17.50 17.09
N LYS A 384 -7.07 17.76 18.21
CA LYS A 384 -6.03 18.81 18.28
C LYS A 384 -4.68 18.35 17.74
N ILE A 385 -4.39 17.07 17.78
CA ILE A 385 -3.10 16.52 17.35
C ILE A 385 -3.11 16.25 15.84
N TRP A 386 -4.23 15.87 15.32
CA TRP A 386 -4.43 15.47 13.93
C TRP A 386 -5.41 16.38 13.19
#